data_200db0a17db6dc12b57252ef811fddf5
#
_entry.id   200db0a17db6dc12b57252ef811fddf5
#
_cell.length_a   1.000
_cell.length_b   1.000
_cell.length_c   1.000
_cell.angle_alpha   90.00
_cell.angle_beta   90.00
_cell.angle_gamma   90.00
#
_symmetry.space_group_name_H-M   'P 1'
#
loop_
_entity.id
_entity.type
_entity.pdbx_description
1 polymer ?
#
loop_
_entity_poly.entity_id
_entity_poly.type
_entity_poly.pdbx_seq_one_letter_code
_entity_poly.pdbx_strand_id
1 'polypeptide(L)'
;MKRFLVASAWAVLIGVALGVVARLIMRLITIVEGDEPEFTVGATAGIVSFFVLAALGGAWGGLLTGRPRTALALAAALTFPVTLLGVGIGGGDLVQSVEDQSPGVFALIVFGTILIAGCVFASPTLSWRRARRLN
;
A
#
# COMPACT_ATOMS: atom_id res chain seq x y z
N MET A 1 21.83 -16.76 2.23
CA MET A 1 20.76 -16.96 1.25
C MET A 1 19.42 -17.35 1.88
N LYS A 2 19.36 -18.36 2.77
CA LYS A 2 18.08 -18.80 3.39
C LYS A 2 17.30 -17.67 4.11
N ARG A 3 18.00 -16.79 4.84
CA ARG A 3 17.36 -15.66 5.56
C ARG A 3 16.70 -14.65 4.62
N PHE A 4 17.33 -14.36 3.48
CA PHE A 4 16.77 -13.47 2.46
C PHE A 4 15.50 -14.05 1.84
N LEU A 5 15.49 -15.33 1.51
CA LEU A 5 14.33 -16.00 0.96
C LEU A 5 13.16 -16.01 1.95
N VAL A 6 13.42 -16.34 3.22
CA VAL A 6 12.39 -16.36 4.26
C VAL A 6 11.83 -14.94 4.51
N ALA A 7 12.70 -13.93 4.59
CA ALA A 7 12.27 -12.56 4.78
C ALA A 7 11.45 -12.03 3.59
N SER A 8 11.85 -12.36 2.36
CA SER A 8 11.11 -11.99 1.14
C SER A 8 9.76 -12.71 1.07
N ALA A 9 9.67 -13.99 1.42
CA ALA A 9 8.41 -14.72 1.47
C ALA A 9 7.43 -14.08 2.47
N TRP A 10 7.89 -13.74 3.68
CA TRP A 10 7.07 -13.01 4.65
C TRP A 10 6.67 -11.62 4.18
N ALA A 11 7.57 -10.90 3.51
CA ALA A 11 7.28 -9.60 2.95
C ALA A 11 6.18 -9.67 1.89
N VAL A 12 6.23 -10.66 0.99
CA VAL A 12 5.18 -10.90 -0.02
C VAL A 12 3.85 -11.19 0.65
N LEU A 13 3.80 -12.07 1.65
CA LEU A 13 2.56 -12.37 2.39
C LEU A 13 1.96 -11.13 3.05
N ILE A 14 2.78 -10.32 3.74
CA ILE A 14 2.35 -9.08 4.38
C ILE A 14 1.85 -8.09 3.33
N GLY A 15 2.58 -7.92 2.23
CA GLY A 15 2.24 -7.01 1.14
C GLY A 15 0.91 -7.40 0.47
N VAL A 16 0.72 -8.67 0.16
CA VAL A 16 -0.54 -9.18 -0.42
C VAL A 16 -1.71 -8.97 0.55
N ALA A 17 -1.55 -9.33 1.82
CA ALA A 17 -2.61 -9.17 2.82
C ALA A 17 -3.03 -7.69 2.96
N LEU A 18 -2.08 -6.77 3.11
CA LEU A 18 -2.36 -5.34 3.23
C LEU A 18 -2.89 -4.73 1.92
N GLY A 19 -2.40 -5.18 0.77
CA GLY A 19 -2.90 -4.75 -0.54
C GLY A 19 -4.36 -5.16 -0.75
N VAL A 20 -4.74 -6.37 -0.35
CA VAL A 20 -6.14 -6.83 -0.40
C VAL A 20 -7.01 -6.01 0.54
N VAL A 21 -6.55 -5.76 1.78
CA VAL A 21 -7.29 -4.92 2.74
C VAL A 21 -7.49 -3.50 2.19
N ALA A 22 -6.43 -2.88 1.66
CA ALA A 22 -6.52 -1.56 1.04
C ALA A 22 -7.52 -1.54 -0.13
N ARG A 23 -7.52 -2.58 -0.96
CA ARG A 23 -8.47 -2.71 -2.08
C ARG A 23 -9.91 -2.85 -1.60
N LEU A 24 -10.15 -3.60 -0.53
CA LEU A 24 -11.47 -3.72 0.06
C LEU A 24 -11.97 -2.39 0.62
N ILE A 25 -11.10 -1.62 1.29
CA ILE A 25 -11.43 -0.28 1.80
C ILE A 25 -11.82 0.65 0.65
N MET A 26 -11.01 0.69 -0.43
CA MET A 26 -11.32 1.49 -1.62
C MET A 26 -12.67 1.11 -2.23
N ARG A 27 -12.96 -0.19 -2.32
CA ARG A 27 -14.23 -0.67 -2.85
C ARG A 27 -15.42 -0.27 -1.97
N LEU A 28 -15.26 -0.31 -0.65
CA LEU A 28 -16.29 0.16 0.28
C LEU A 28 -16.57 1.66 0.11
N ILE A 29 -15.54 2.46 -0.09
CA ILE A 29 -15.67 3.90 -0.37
C ILE A 29 -16.50 4.11 -1.64
N THR A 30 -16.15 3.45 -2.75
CA THR A 30 -16.84 3.56 -4.03
C THR A 30 -18.33 3.20 -3.91
N ILE A 31 -18.68 2.13 -3.17
CA ILE A 31 -20.07 1.74 -2.92
C ILE A 31 -20.82 2.82 -2.13
N VAL A 32 -20.19 3.44 -1.15
CA VAL A 32 -20.80 4.50 -0.33
C VAL A 32 -20.99 5.77 -1.15
N GLU A 33 -20.13 6.06 -2.12
CA GLU A 33 -20.26 7.16 -3.08
C GLU A 33 -21.43 6.96 -4.05
N GLY A 34 -21.97 5.75 -4.15
CA GLY A 34 -23.07 5.41 -5.05
C GLY A 34 -22.63 5.08 -6.47
N ASP A 35 -21.33 4.98 -6.71
CA ASP A 35 -20.76 4.57 -7.97
C ASP A 35 -20.76 3.05 -8.13
N GLU A 36 -20.93 2.56 -9.37
CA GLU A 36 -20.79 1.14 -9.64
C GLU A 36 -19.33 0.71 -9.48
N PRO A 37 -19.03 -0.26 -8.58
CA PRO A 37 -17.67 -0.68 -8.33
C PRO A 37 -17.12 -1.46 -9.53
N GLU A 38 -16.45 -0.78 -10.44
CA GLU A 38 -15.74 -1.44 -11.54
C GLU A 38 -14.59 -2.29 -11.01
N PHE A 39 -14.63 -3.59 -11.28
CA PHE A 39 -13.54 -4.49 -10.96
C PHE A 39 -12.53 -4.51 -12.10
N THR A 40 -11.47 -3.71 -11.95
CA THR A 40 -10.36 -3.71 -12.91
C THR A 40 -9.22 -4.57 -12.34
N VAL A 41 -8.92 -5.68 -13.00
CA VAL A 41 -7.81 -6.58 -12.62
C VAL A 41 -6.48 -5.80 -12.57
N GLY A 42 -6.27 -4.90 -13.52
CA GLY A 42 -5.07 -4.05 -13.56
C GLY A 42 -4.90 -3.16 -12.34
N ALA A 43 -5.97 -2.49 -11.89
CA ALA A 43 -5.92 -1.65 -10.69
C ALA A 43 -5.64 -2.48 -9.43
N THR A 44 -6.27 -3.66 -9.32
CA THR A 44 -6.03 -4.56 -8.19
C THR A 44 -4.58 -5.07 -8.18
N ALA A 45 -4.07 -5.50 -9.32
CA ALA A 45 -2.68 -5.94 -9.46
C ALA A 45 -1.69 -4.81 -9.13
N GLY A 46 -1.97 -3.58 -9.56
CA GLY A 46 -1.16 -2.39 -9.26
C GLY A 46 -1.08 -2.12 -7.77
N ILE A 47 -2.21 -2.14 -7.06
CA ILE A 47 -2.26 -1.90 -5.62
C ILE A 47 -1.53 -3.01 -4.85
N VAL A 48 -1.79 -4.26 -5.16
CA VAL A 48 -1.12 -5.39 -4.50
C VAL A 48 0.39 -5.34 -4.75
N SER A 49 0.82 -5.07 -5.99
CA SER A 49 2.23 -4.91 -6.33
C SER A 49 2.90 -3.79 -5.54
N PHE A 50 2.24 -2.64 -5.39
CA PHE A 50 2.72 -1.54 -4.57
C PHE A 50 3.01 -1.98 -3.13
N PHE A 51 2.07 -2.65 -2.48
CA PHE A 51 2.24 -3.12 -1.10
C PHE A 51 3.31 -4.21 -0.96
N VAL A 52 3.43 -5.10 -1.95
CA VAL A 52 4.49 -6.12 -1.99
C VAL A 52 5.86 -5.47 -2.12
N LEU A 53 6.02 -4.48 -3.01
CA LEU A 53 7.29 -3.75 -3.18
C LEU A 53 7.66 -2.95 -1.91
N ALA A 54 6.68 -2.31 -1.27
CA ALA A 54 6.89 -1.62 0.01
C ALA A 54 7.36 -2.57 1.11
N ALA A 55 6.74 -3.75 1.21
CA ALA A 55 7.10 -4.78 2.17
C ALA A 55 8.50 -5.36 1.91
N LEU A 56 8.86 -5.61 0.65
CA LEU A 56 10.18 -6.07 0.24
C LEU A 56 11.26 -5.05 0.61
N GLY A 57 11.02 -3.77 0.34
CA GLY A 57 11.94 -2.70 0.73
C GLY A 57 12.16 -2.64 2.24
N GLY A 58 11.09 -2.81 3.02
CA GLY A 58 11.17 -2.90 4.47
C GLY A 58 11.98 -4.11 4.95
N ALA A 59 11.73 -5.29 4.39
CA ALA A 59 12.44 -6.52 4.74
C ALA A 59 13.94 -6.44 4.41
N TRP A 60 14.28 -5.99 3.22
CA TRP A 60 15.67 -5.86 2.77
C TRP A 60 16.41 -4.79 3.56
N GLY A 61 15.77 -3.64 3.84
CA GLY A 61 16.35 -2.63 4.71
C GLY A 61 16.61 -3.14 6.12
N GLY A 62 15.73 -4.00 6.63
CA GLY A 62 15.90 -4.68 7.93
C GLY A 62 17.09 -5.64 7.96
N LEU A 63 17.29 -6.41 6.88
CA LEU A 63 18.41 -7.35 6.78
C LEU A 63 19.76 -6.65 6.54
N LEU A 64 19.78 -5.61 5.70
CA LEU A 64 21.02 -4.94 5.28
C LEU A 64 21.59 -4.02 6.36
N THR A 65 20.75 -3.21 7.01
CA THR A 65 21.23 -2.14 7.91
C THR A 65 20.63 -2.18 9.31
N GLY A 66 19.53 -2.88 9.48
CA GLY A 66 18.77 -2.89 10.73
C GLY A 66 18.14 -1.55 11.11
N ARG A 67 18.33 -0.48 10.31
CA ARG A 67 17.82 0.88 10.57
C ARG A 67 16.45 1.09 9.94
N PRO A 68 15.45 1.62 10.69
CA PRO A 68 14.11 1.84 10.13
C PRO A 68 14.08 2.88 9.02
N ARG A 69 14.94 3.89 9.07
CA ARG A 69 15.03 4.94 8.04
C ARG A 69 15.46 4.39 6.68
N THR A 70 16.43 3.47 6.65
CA THR A 70 16.88 2.84 5.39
C THR A 70 15.84 1.86 4.87
N ALA A 71 15.10 1.17 5.75
CA ALA A 71 13.99 0.32 5.34
C ALA A 71 12.88 1.14 4.66
N LEU A 72 12.52 2.29 5.23
CA LEU A 72 11.54 3.20 4.63
C LEU A 72 12.04 3.83 3.32
N ALA A 73 13.31 4.22 3.25
CA ALA A 73 13.90 4.76 2.02
C ALA A 73 13.91 3.74 0.88
N LEU A 74 14.27 2.48 1.15
CA LEU A 74 14.21 1.40 0.17
C LEU A 74 12.77 1.09 -0.25
N ALA A 75 11.84 1.08 0.69
CA ALA A 75 10.41 0.90 0.38
C ALA A 75 9.92 2.03 -0.54
N ALA A 76 10.24 3.28 -0.22
CA ALA A 76 9.88 4.43 -1.04
C ALA A 76 10.50 4.35 -2.45
N ALA A 77 11.78 3.99 -2.56
CA ALA A 77 12.47 3.86 -3.84
C ALA A 77 11.85 2.76 -4.73
N LEU A 78 11.48 1.61 -4.14
CA LEU A 78 10.85 0.51 -4.88
C LEU A 78 9.41 0.80 -5.29
N THR A 79 8.67 1.57 -4.50
CA THR A 79 7.28 1.92 -4.80
C THR A 79 7.14 3.14 -5.70
N PHE A 80 8.19 3.98 -5.80
CA PHE A 80 8.17 5.22 -6.56
C PHE A 80 7.67 5.08 -8.02
N PRO A 81 8.16 4.11 -8.83
CA PRO A 81 7.68 3.94 -10.20
C PRO A 81 6.18 3.61 -10.28
N VAL A 82 5.69 2.75 -9.37
CA VAL A 82 4.27 2.36 -9.33
C VAL A 82 3.41 3.54 -8.88
N THR A 83 3.90 4.36 -7.96
CA THR A 83 3.20 5.57 -7.51
C THR A 83 3.08 6.59 -8.64
N LEU A 84 4.16 6.82 -9.41
CA LEU A 84 4.13 7.73 -10.57
C LEU A 84 3.12 7.29 -11.63
N LEU A 85 3.08 5.98 -11.93
CA LEU A 85 2.10 5.43 -12.88
C LEU A 85 0.67 5.58 -12.34
N GLY A 86 0.45 5.31 -11.06
CA GLY A 86 -0.87 5.44 -10.41
C GLY A 86 -1.40 6.88 -10.41
N VAL A 87 -0.54 7.84 -10.07
CA VAL A 87 -0.88 9.28 -10.08
C VAL A 87 -1.13 9.78 -11.50
N GLY A 88 -0.36 9.29 -12.50
CA GLY A 88 -0.54 9.68 -13.90
C GLY A 88 -1.86 9.19 -14.50
N ILE A 89 -2.38 8.05 -14.04
CA ILE A 89 -3.61 7.44 -14.58
C ILE A 89 -4.86 7.90 -13.81
N GLY A 90 -4.78 8.10 -12.49
CA GLY A 90 -5.95 8.36 -11.63
C GLY A 90 -5.99 9.71 -10.94
N GLY A 91 -4.97 10.55 -11.10
CA GLY A 91 -4.87 11.82 -10.35
C GLY A 91 -5.92 12.87 -10.76
N GLY A 92 -6.45 12.81 -11.99
CA GLY A 92 -7.46 13.74 -12.48
C GLY A 92 -8.85 13.51 -11.88
N ASP A 93 -9.22 12.26 -11.69
CA ASP A 93 -10.56 11.88 -11.23
C ASP A 93 -10.77 12.16 -9.73
N LEU A 94 -9.69 12.09 -8.94
CA LEU A 94 -9.74 12.36 -7.50
C LEU A 94 -10.09 13.80 -7.14
N VAL A 95 -9.73 14.77 -8.00
CA VAL A 95 -9.97 16.19 -7.72
C VAL A 95 -11.43 16.56 -8.04
N GLN A 96 -12.05 15.95 -9.04
CA GLN A 96 -13.44 16.23 -9.42
C GLN A 96 -14.46 15.61 -8.48
N SER A 97 -14.16 14.46 -7.87
CA SER A 97 -15.10 13.78 -6.97
C SER A 97 -15.25 14.45 -5.60
N VAL A 98 -14.39 15.39 -5.23
CA VAL A 98 -14.41 16.04 -3.90
C VAL A 98 -15.37 17.24 -3.84
N GLU A 99 -15.68 17.90 -4.98
CA GLU A 99 -16.43 19.15 -4.98
C GLU A 99 -17.94 19.02 -4.75
N ASP A 100 -18.54 17.84 -5.03
CA ASP A 100 -20.02 17.67 -5.03
C ASP A 100 -20.57 16.76 -3.91
N GLN A 101 -19.77 16.40 -2.91
CA GLN A 101 -20.15 15.35 -1.96
C GLN A 101 -20.76 15.85 -0.64
N SER A 102 -21.71 15.06 -0.09
CA SER A 102 -22.27 15.34 1.22
C SER A 102 -21.20 15.24 2.33
N PRO A 103 -21.30 16.02 3.43
CA PRO A 103 -20.31 16.04 4.51
C PRO A 103 -20.02 14.66 5.12
N GLY A 104 -21.02 13.77 5.16
CA GLY A 104 -20.87 12.40 5.69
C GLY A 104 -20.03 11.50 4.77
N VAL A 105 -20.23 11.60 3.47
CA VAL A 105 -19.44 10.86 2.47
C VAL A 105 -17.99 11.36 2.47
N PHE A 106 -17.79 12.68 2.53
CA PHE A 106 -16.46 13.27 2.65
C PHE A 106 -15.70 12.76 3.89
N ALA A 107 -16.35 12.68 5.06
CA ALA A 107 -15.76 12.15 6.27
C ALA A 107 -15.34 10.68 6.12
N LEU A 108 -16.15 9.84 5.44
CA LEU A 108 -15.81 8.44 5.16
C LEU A 108 -14.63 8.30 4.20
N ILE A 109 -14.55 9.14 3.17
CA ILE A 109 -13.41 9.17 2.23
C ILE A 109 -12.12 9.51 2.98
N VAL A 110 -12.15 10.56 3.81
CA VAL A 110 -11.00 10.97 4.62
C VAL A 110 -10.56 9.85 5.56
N PHE A 111 -11.50 9.22 6.26
CA PHE A 111 -11.22 8.10 7.16
C PHE A 111 -10.63 6.90 6.42
N GLY A 112 -11.21 6.52 5.28
CA GLY A 112 -10.69 5.44 4.43
C GLY A 112 -9.28 5.74 3.91
N THR A 113 -9.01 6.99 3.50
CA THR A 113 -7.68 7.43 3.07
C THR A 113 -6.65 7.32 4.19
N ILE A 114 -7.02 7.70 5.42
CA ILE A 114 -6.16 7.55 6.60
C ILE A 114 -5.85 6.07 6.89
N LEU A 115 -6.85 5.19 6.78
CA LEU A 115 -6.64 3.75 6.94
C LEU A 115 -5.70 3.18 5.87
N ILE A 116 -5.86 3.57 4.62
CA ILE A 116 -4.97 3.15 3.52
C ILE A 116 -3.55 3.67 3.76
N ALA A 117 -3.39 4.93 4.15
CA ALA A 117 -2.08 5.47 4.53
C ALA A 117 -1.46 4.68 5.69
N GLY A 118 -2.24 4.31 6.69
CA GLY A 118 -1.82 3.42 7.78
C GLY A 118 -1.31 2.07 7.26
N CYS A 119 -1.99 1.45 6.30
CA CYS A 119 -1.55 0.21 5.67
C CYS A 119 -0.23 0.41 4.88
N VAL A 120 -0.07 1.53 4.19
CA VAL A 120 1.17 1.86 3.45
C VAL A 120 2.37 1.92 4.39
N PHE A 121 2.23 2.57 5.54
CA PHE A 121 3.31 2.63 6.55
C PHE A 121 3.49 1.32 7.32
N ALA A 122 2.40 0.57 7.55
CA ALA A 122 2.47 -0.72 8.25
C ALA A 122 3.24 -1.76 7.45
N SER A 123 3.11 -1.77 6.12
CA SER A 123 3.74 -2.76 5.24
C SER A 123 5.26 -2.85 5.42
N PRO A 124 6.05 -1.77 5.23
CA PRO A 124 7.50 -1.84 5.43
C PRO A 124 7.91 -1.99 6.90
N THR A 125 7.13 -1.46 7.85
CA THR A 125 7.48 -1.56 9.28
C THR A 125 7.29 -2.96 9.84
N LEU A 126 6.22 -3.65 9.46
CA LEU A 126 5.98 -5.04 9.87
C LEU A 126 7.01 -5.99 9.26
N SER A 127 7.30 -5.84 7.98
CA SER A 127 8.30 -6.65 7.29
C SER A 127 9.71 -6.39 7.84
N TRP A 128 10.08 -5.14 8.15
CA TRP A 128 11.33 -4.78 8.82
C TRP A 128 11.45 -5.43 10.21
N ARG A 129 10.40 -5.33 11.03
CA ARG A 129 10.39 -5.95 12.38
C ARG A 129 10.56 -7.47 12.28
N ARG A 130 9.91 -8.11 11.31
CA ARG A 130 10.04 -9.54 11.07
C ARG A 130 11.43 -9.93 10.62
N ALA A 131 12.00 -9.20 9.68
CA ALA A 131 13.36 -9.43 9.18
C ALA A 131 14.42 -9.30 10.28
N ARG A 132 14.27 -8.32 11.19
CA ARG A 132 15.17 -8.16 12.34
C ARG A 132 15.17 -9.34 13.31
N ARG A 133 14.06 -10.05 13.43
CA ARG A 133 13.99 -11.26 14.27
C ARG A 133 14.71 -12.48 13.67
N LEU A 134 15.06 -12.39 12.38
CA LEU A 134 15.80 -13.44 11.68
C LEU A 134 17.33 -13.21 11.71
N ASN A 135 17.77 -12.03 12.13
CA ASN A 135 19.17 -11.67 12.38
C ASN A 135 19.56 -11.96 13.83
#